data_a8479238f849a42af494f228cfd68ef1
#
_entry.id   a8479238f849a42af494f228cfd68ef1
#
_cell.length_a   1.000
_cell.length_b   1.000
_cell.length_c   1.000
_cell.angle_alpha   90.00
_cell.angle_beta   90.00
_cell.angle_gamma   90.00
#
_symmetry.space_group_name_H-M   'P 1'
#
loop_
_entity.id
_entity.type
_entity.pdbx_description
1 polymer ?
#
loop_
_entity_poly.entity_id
_entity_poly.type
_entity_poly.pdbx_seq_one_letter_code
_entity_poly.pdbx_strand_id
1 'polypeptide(L)'
;MNAELSFRQERERLQSDFSAFVRSAWEIVEPNPLVWGWHMQAICMHLEAVRDGEVSRLLMNVPPGMSKSMLTSVMWPAFCWTTQPHLRFLCCSHSLDLALRDSVRCRRLLQSDWYQKRWPIQLVGDQNAKAKFETTSNGFRQAVAAGSVTGARADHFIIDDPHSVESAASEQMRKTTADWFLEAVPTRMNNPAAVYDDEGNVIKPASSIVIIMQRLHEDDVSGLCLSRNLGYTHLMLPMEFEANRKCVTQIGDYVFEDQRSEDGELLFEERFPREVVERDKRVLGPFAYSGQMQQRPAPAGGGIIKREYWQLWDDAEALAQGVNDASAYPPMSYILISADTAYTTRQENDASYITVWGCWDRGGASAKAFLSREGVKLELVDSRDTIPCVMLMWAKELRVPMHGETIERLSGEPLKAFEERQRRHWGIVQWIAHAAKTYNADKILIESKENGITVADEIKRLYKAASWDVELVNPGSVDKVARVYAVQSVFTNSQIWCPDKSWADHLMTQFESFPKAKHDDGVDSTTQAIRWLRDRKFLERQEEIAASINLSAAWKPKTKAVYDV
;
A
#
# COMPACT_ATOMS: atom_id res chain seq x y z
N MET A 1 -44.74 13.90 -29.25
CA MET A 1 -43.81 13.85 -30.40
C MET A 1 -42.45 14.44 -30.10
N ASN A 2 -42.29 15.71 -29.69
CA ASN A 2 -40.94 16.26 -29.40
C ASN A 2 -40.24 15.62 -28.18
N ALA A 3 -40.97 15.34 -27.09
CA ALA A 3 -40.37 14.72 -25.88
C ALA A 3 -39.94 13.25 -26.11
N GLU A 4 -40.72 12.48 -26.87
CA GLU A 4 -40.36 11.10 -27.23
C GLU A 4 -39.16 11.03 -28.17
N LEU A 5 -39.11 11.96 -29.14
CA LEU A 5 -37.95 12.05 -30.05
C LEU A 5 -36.67 12.43 -29.28
N SER A 6 -36.77 13.40 -28.37
CA SER A 6 -35.66 13.80 -27.49
C SER A 6 -35.17 12.65 -26.59
N PHE A 7 -36.09 11.88 -26.00
CA PHE A 7 -35.75 10.72 -25.17
C PHE A 7 -35.08 9.59 -25.99
N ARG A 8 -35.54 9.34 -27.21
CA ARG A 8 -34.95 8.38 -28.12
C ARG A 8 -33.51 8.78 -28.51
N GLN A 9 -33.31 10.04 -28.87
CA GLN A 9 -32.00 10.58 -29.22
C GLN A 9 -31.03 10.52 -28.03
N GLU A 10 -31.51 10.86 -26.83
CA GLU A 10 -30.71 10.71 -25.60
C GLU A 10 -30.30 9.24 -25.37
N ARG A 11 -31.24 8.31 -25.48
CA ARG A 11 -30.97 6.88 -25.33
C ARG A 11 -29.95 6.39 -26.34
N GLU A 12 -30.05 6.75 -27.61
CA GLU A 12 -29.12 6.40 -28.68
C GLU A 12 -27.72 6.95 -28.38
N ARG A 13 -27.61 8.19 -27.94
CA ARG A 13 -26.32 8.77 -27.50
C ARG A 13 -25.72 8.02 -26.33
N LEU A 14 -26.52 7.70 -25.30
CA LEU A 14 -26.04 6.97 -24.12
C LEU A 14 -25.64 5.50 -24.42
N GLN A 15 -26.13 4.91 -25.50
CA GLN A 15 -25.74 3.58 -25.96
C GLN A 15 -24.42 3.58 -26.75
N SER A 16 -24.09 4.68 -27.42
CA SER A 16 -22.90 4.80 -28.27
C SER A 16 -21.71 5.46 -27.58
N ASP A 17 -21.94 6.23 -26.51
CA ASP A 17 -20.93 7.01 -25.79
C ASP A 17 -20.92 6.59 -24.31
N PHE A 18 -19.90 5.83 -23.93
CA PHE A 18 -19.75 5.35 -22.55
C PHE A 18 -19.49 6.49 -21.57
N SER A 19 -18.77 7.52 -21.99
CA SER A 19 -18.53 8.69 -21.13
C SER A 19 -19.82 9.44 -20.83
N ALA A 20 -20.70 9.60 -21.82
CA ALA A 20 -22.02 10.17 -21.62
C ALA A 20 -22.90 9.29 -20.71
N PHE A 21 -22.84 7.96 -20.88
CA PHE A 21 -23.52 7.02 -20.00
C PHE A 21 -23.06 7.16 -18.55
N VAL A 22 -21.74 7.17 -18.31
CA VAL A 22 -21.15 7.34 -16.97
C VAL A 22 -21.61 8.63 -16.31
N ARG A 23 -21.53 9.76 -17.04
CA ARG A 23 -21.95 11.08 -16.52
C ARG A 23 -23.43 11.10 -16.14
N SER A 24 -24.27 10.44 -16.92
CA SER A 24 -25.71 10.39 -16.68
C SER A 24 -26.13 9.41 -15.59
N ALA A 25 -25.37 8.32 -15.42
CA ALA A 25 -25.66 7.25 -14.45
C ALA A 25 -24.99 7.44 -13.08
N TRP A 26 -24.07 8.39 -12.93
CA TRP A 26 -23.18 8.51 -11.77
C TRP A 26 -23.92 8.58 -10.44
N GLU A 27 -24.87 9.48 -10.31
CA GLU A 27 -25.61 9.74 -9.07
C GLU A 27 -26.46 8.54 -8.59
N ILE A 28 -26.69 7.55 -9.47
CA ILE A 28 -27.44 6.34 -9.11
C ILE A 28 -26.62 5.42 -8.23
N VAL A 29 -25.29 5.39 -8.43
CA VAL A 29 -24.38 4.45 -7.79
C VAL A 29 -23.39 5.11 -6.81
N GLU A 30 -23.19 6.43 -6.95
CA GLU A 30 -22.24 7.19 -6.13
C GLU A 30 -22.93 8.46 -5.61
N PRO A 31 -23.05 8.63 -4.27
CA PRO A 31 -23.72 9.78 -3.68
C PRO A 31 -22.90 11.09 -3.78
N ASN A 32 -21.58 10.99 -3.97
CA ASN A 32 -20.76 12.17 -4.15
C ASN A 32 -20.89 12.70 -5.58
N PRO A 33 -20.94 14.04 -5.76
CA PRO A 33 -20.99 14.64 -7.08
C PRO A 33 -19.83 14.18 -7.98
N LEU A 34 -20.13 13.99 -9.26
CA LEU A 34 -19.11 13.63 -10.23
C LEU A 34 -18.16 14.81 -10.47
N VAL A 35 -16.89 14.60 -10.21
CA VAL A 35 -15.82 15.43 -10.73
C VAL A 35 -15.20 14.67 -11.91
N TRP A 36 -15.30 15.23 -13.11
CA TRP A 36 -14.86 14.54 -14.33
C TRP A 36 -13.45 14.95 -14.72
N GLY A 37 -12.53 14.00 -14.70
CA GLY A 37 -11.17 14.18 -15.23
C GLY A 37 -11.03 13.59 -16.64
N TRP A 38 -10.11 14.12 -17.44
CA TRP A 38 -9.84 13.64 -18.80
C TRP A 38 -9.37 12.18 -18.82
N HIS A 39 -8.69 11.70 -17.78
CA HIS A 39 -8.31 10.30 -17.63
C HIS A 39 -9.52 9.34 -17.62
N MET A 40 -10.66 9.80 -17.11
CA MET A 40 -11.90 9.02 -17.16
C MET A 40 -12.39 8.89 -18.61
N GLN A 41 -12.26 9.96 -19.41
CA GLN A 41 -12.53 9.89 -20.84
C GLN A 41 -11.61 8.88 -21.53
N ALA A 42 -10.31 8.92 -21.23
CA ALA A 42 -9.33 7.95 -21.77
C ALA A 42 -9.71 6.50 -21.43
N ILE A 43 -10.05 6.21 -20.17
CA ILE A 43 -10.53 4.89 -19.76
C ILE A 43 -11.80 4.49 -20.52
N CYS A 44 -12.78 5.40 -20.66
CA CYS A 44 -14.01 5.13 -21.38
C CYS A 44 -13.76 4.76 -22.85
N MET A 45 -12.93 5.51 -23.55
CA MET A 45 -12.57 5.24 -24.95
C MET A 45 -11.95 3.85 -25.14
N HIS A 46 -11.03 3.45 -24.25
CA HIS A 46 -10.40 2.14 -24.33
C HIS A 46 -11.39 1.00 -24.03
N LEU A 47 -12.33 1.20 -23.10
CA LEU A 47 -13.37 0.23 -22.80
C LEU A 47 -14.43 0.12 -23.91
N GLU A 48 -14.71 1.21 -24.63
CA GLU A 48 -15.53 1.19 -25.85
C GLU A 48 -14.87 0.35 -26.94
N ALA A 49 -13.58 0.54 -27.18
CA ALA A 49 -12.82 -0.25 -28.13
C ALA A 49 -12.81 -1.75 -27.79
N VAL A 50 -12.82 -2.09 -26.49
CA VAL A 50 -12.99 -3.48 -26.05
C VAL A 50 -14.38 -4.00 -26.37
N ARG A 51 -15.45 -3.22 -26.09
CA ARG A 51 -16.84 -3.58 -26.42
C ARG A 51 -17.03 -3.83 -27.92
N ASP A 52 -16.40 -2.98 -28.73
CA ASP A 52 -16.55 -2.99 -30.19
C ASP A 52 -15.61 -4.03 -30.86
N GLY A 53 -14.78 -4.73 -30.05
CA GLY A 53 -13.93 -5.83 -30.51
C GLY A 53 -12.59 -5.40 -31.14
N GLU A 54 -12.28 -4.11 -31.09
CA GLU A 54 -11.01 -3.56 -31.61
C GLU A 54 -9.83 -3.89 -30.68
N VAL A 55 -10.08 -4.02 -29.38
CA VAL A 55 -9.09 -4.38 -28.37
C VAL A 55 -9.56 -5.60 -27.57
N SER A 56 -8.83 -6.71 -27.64
CA SER A 56 -9.15 -7.93 -26.88
C SER A 56 -8.30 -8.10 -25.62
N ARG A 57 -7.20 -7.39 -25.50
CA ARG A 57 -6.29 -7.42 -24.36
C ARG A 57 -5.98 -5.98 -23.95
N LEU A 58 -6.58 -5.53 -22.84
CA LEU A 58 -6.42 -4.17 -22.33
C LEU A 58 -5.78 -4.20 -20.96
N LEU A 59 -4.68 -3.47 -20.79
CA LEU A 59 -4.00 -3.23 -19.53
C LEU A 59 -4.03 -1.74 -19.22
N MET A 60 -4.61 -1.38 -18.08
CA MET A 60 -4.69 0.02 -17.64
C MET A 60 -4.00 0.18 -16.29
N ASN A 61 -2.95 1.01 -16.25
CA ASN A 61 -2.25 1.37 -15.04
C ASN A 61 -2.55 2.84 -14.70
N VAL A 62 -3.31 3.04 -13.62
CA VAL A 62 -3.75 4.37 -13.15
C VAL A 62 -3.67 4.44 -11.63
N PRO A 63 -3.37 5.61 -11.05
CA PRO A 63 -3.25 5.79 -9.60
C PRO A 63 -4.53 5.40 -8.83
N PRO A 64 -4.44 5.19 -7.51
CA PRO A 64 -5.61 5.06 -6.66
C PRO A 64 -6.48 6.33 -6.69
N GLY A 65 -7.77 6.19 -6.44
CA GLY A 65 -8.70 7.33 -6.41
C GLY A 65 -9.19 7.84 -7.77
N MET A 66 -8.75 7.25 -8.89
CA MET A 66 -9.10 7.64 -10.27
C MET A 66 -10.38 6.99 -10.80
N SER A 67 -11.29 6.58 -9.93
CA SER A 67 -12.58 5.97 -10.28
C SER A 67 -12.50 4.67 -11.11
N LYS A 68 -11.36 3.97 -11.08
CA LYS A 68 -11.07 2.74 -11.83
C LYS A 68 -12.21 1.72 -11.77
N SER A 69 -12.48 1.20 -10.58
CA SER A 69 -13.46 0.14 -10.33
C SER A 69 -14.89 0.57 -10.70
N MET A 70 -15.21 1.85 -10.49
CA MET A 70 -16.53 2.39 -10.86
C MET A 70 -16.74 2.32 -12.37
N LEU A 71 -15.75 2.71 -13.15
CA LEU A 71 -15.82 2.67 -14.61
C LEU A 71 -15.82 1.23 -15.13
N THR A 72 -14.83 0.41 -14.72
CA THR A 72 -14.62 -0.91 -15.31
C THR A 72 -15.52 -1.99 -14.73
N SER A 73 -15.66 -2.07 -13.41
CA SER A 73 -16.32 -3.18 -12.73
C SER A 73 -17.81 -2.94 -12.45
N VAL A 74 -18.26 -1.67 -12.45
CA VAL A 74 -19.65 -1.31 -12.15
C VAL A 74 -20.39 -0.85 -13.41
N MET A 75 -19.90 0.21 -14.08
CA MET A 75 -20.65 0.87 -15.15
C MET A 75 -20.48 0.22 -16.52
N TRP A 76 -19.27 -0.27 -16.85
CA TRP A 76 -19.01 -0.85 -18.16
C TRP A 76 -19.84 -2.12 -18.45
N PRO A 77 -20.01 -3.10 -17.56
CA PRO A 77 -20.94 -4.22 -17.82
C PRO A 77 -22.37 -3.77 -18.06
N ALA A 78 -22.85 -2.78 -17.28
CA ALA A 78 -24.20 -2.22 -17.47
C ALA A 78 -24.33 -1.49 -18.81
N PHE A 79 -23.29 -0.76 -19.23
CA PHE A 79 -23.24 -0.11 -20.53
C PHE A 79 -23.25 -1.12 -21.69
N CYS A 80 -22.44 -2.16 -21.66
CA CYS A 80 -22.45 -3.21 -22.68
C CYS A 80 -23.83 -3.85 -22.82
N TRP A 81 -24.51 -4.08 -21.72
CA TRP A 81 -25.85 -4.68 -21.74
C TRP A 81 -26.94 -3.78 -22.31
N THR A 82 -26.71 -2.50 -22.51
CA THR A 82 -27.67 -1.64 -23.21
C THR A 82 -27.95 -2.12 -24.65
N THR A 83 -26.97 -2.79 -25.26
CA THR A 83 -27.04 -3.31 -26.64
C THR A 83 -26.86 -4.83 -26.71
N GLN A 84 -26.10 -5.42 -25.79
CA GLN A 84 -25.69 -6.84 -25.84
C GLN A 84 -26.00 -7.54 -24.51
N PRO A 85 -27.27 -7.73 -24.13
CA PRO A 85 -27.65 -8.27 -22.82
C PRO A 85 -27.27 -9.74 -22.60
N HIS A 86 -26.77 -10.44 -23.62
CA HIS A 86 -26.29 -11.83 -23.57
C HIS A 86 -24.81 -11.96 -23.14
N LEU A 87 -24.06 -10.85 -23.05
CA LEU A 87 -22.65 -10.89 -22.68
C LEU A 87 -22.44 -11.36 -21.24
N ARG A 88 -21.39 -12.13 -21.05
CA ARG A 88 -21.00 -12.75 -19.77
C ARG A 88 -19.75 -12.10 -19.24
N PHE A 89 -19.82 -11.67 -17.98
CA PHE A 89 -18.74 -10.97 -17.30
C PHE A 89 -18.25 -11.75 -16.08
N LEU A 90 -16.96 -12.06 -16.03
CA LEU A 90 -16.26 -12.38 -14.78
C LEU A 90 -15.57 -11.10 -14.29
N CYS A 91 -15.81 -10.71 -13.04
CA CYS A 91 -15.23 -9.51 -12.44
C CYS A 91 -14.44 -9.91 -11.18
N CYS A 92 -13.14 -9.75 -11.27
CA CYS A 92 -12.18 -10.17 -10.25
C CYS A 92 -11.59 -8.97 -9.50
N SER A 93 -11.34 -9.15 -8.20
CA SER A 93 -10.46 -8.28 -7.42
C SER A 93 -9.61 -9.13 -6.46
N HIS A 94 -8.57 -8.56 -5.83
CA HIS A 94 -7.78 -9.27 -4.80
C HIS A 94 -8.63 -9.74 -3.62
N SER A 95 -9.77 -9.11 -3.38
CA SER A 95 -10.74 -9.49 -2.34
C SER A 95 -12.10 -9.77 -2.93
N LEU A 96 -12.73 -10.87 -2.49
CA LEU A 96 -14.10 -11.19 -2.87
C LEU A 96 -15.08 -10.11 -2.41
N ASP A 97 -14.87 -9.50 -1.25
CA ASP A 97 -15.76 -8.47 -0.71
C ASP A 97 -15.79 -7.22 -1.60
N LEU A 98 -14.64 -6.83 -2.17
CA LEU A 98 -14.56 -5.74 -3.14
C LEU A 98 -15.32 -6.09 -4.43
N ALA A 99 -15.11 -7.28 -4.96
CA ALA A 99 -15.81 -7.76 -6.14
C ALA A 99 -17.33 -7.84 -5.92
N LEU A 100 -17.78 -8.24 -4.72
CA LEU A 100 -19.19 -8.27 -4.31
C LEU A 100 -19.77 -6.86 -4.16
N ARG A 101 -19.04 -5.92 -3.55
CA ARG A 101 -19.45 -4.51 -3.45
C ARG A 101 -19.79 -3.94 -4.82
N ASP A 102 -18.89 -4.14 -5.78
CA ASP A 102 -19.05 -3.62 -7.13
C ASP A 102 -20.15 -4.38 -7.91
N SER A 103 -20.34 -5.66 -7.61
CA SER A 103 -21.47 -6.44 -8.10
C SER A 103 -22.83 -5.86 -7.67
N VAL A 104 -22.94 -5.53 -6.38
CA VAL A 104 -24.17 -4.91 -5.83
C VAL A 104 -24.42 -3.54 -6.45
N ARG A 105 -23.38 -2.72 -6.66
CA ARG A 105 -23.50 -1.40 -7.32
C ARG A 105 -23.96 -1.53 -8.77
N CYS A 106 -23.37 -2.44 -9.55
CA CYS A 106 -23.77 -2.71 -10.93
C CYS A 106 -25.24 -3.16 -10.99
N ARG A 107 -25.64 -4.10 -10.13
CA ARG A 107 -27.03 -4.57 -10.05
C ARG A 107 -28.01 -3.45 -9.69
N ARG A 108 -27.65 -2.55 -8.74
CA ARG A 108 -28.45 -1.39 -8.36
C ARG A 108 -28.65 -0.46 -9.56
N LEU A 109 -27.61 -0.24 -10.37
CA LEU A 109 -27.72 0.56 -11.58
C LEU A 109 -28.71 -0.06 -12.56
N LEU A 110 -28.59 -1.35 -12.84
CA LEU A 110 -29.48 -2.08 -13.75
C LEU A 110 -30.94 -2.05 -13.28
N GLN A 111 -31.18 -2.13 -11.97
CA GLN A 111 -32.54 -2.12 -11.39
C GLN A 111 -33.11 -0.73 -11.17
N SER A 112 -32.36 0.33 -11.44
CA SER A 112 -32.84 1.72 -11.28
C SER A 112 -33.90 2.07 -12.30
N ASP A 113 -34.85 2.96 -11.92
CA ASP A 113 -35.85 3.49 -12.84
C ASP A 113 -35.24 4.17 -14.05
N TRP A 114 -34.06 4.83 -13.84
CA TRP A 114 -33.32 5.49 -14.91
C TRP A 114 -32.89 4.52 -16.00
N TYR A 115 -32.33 3.37 -15.59
CA TYR A 115 -31.85 2.34 -16.51
C TYR A 115 -33.04 1.60 -17.15
N GLN A 116 -34.00 1.15 -16.35
CA GLN A 116 -35.13 0.34 -16.80
C GLN A 116 -36.05 1.06 -17.77
N LYS A 117 -36.22 2.38 -17.63
CA LYS A 117 -37.00 3.20 -18.59
C LYS A 117 -36.33 3.29 -19.96
N ARG A 118 -35.00 3.15 -20.04
CA ARG A 118 -34.22 3.25 -21.28
C ARG A 118 -33.94 1.90 -21.90
N TRP A 119 -33.56 0.93 -21.08
CA TRP A 119 -33.19 -0.42 -21.49
C TRP A 119 -33.79 -1.45 -20.51
N PRO A 120 -35.03 -1.92 -20.77
CA PRO A 120 -35.74 -2.80 -19.85
C PRO A 120 -35.11 -4.20 -19.85
N ILE A 121 -34.07 -4.38 -19.03
CA ILE A 121 -33.39 -5.66 -18.81
C ILE A 121 -34.02 -6.37 -17.61
N GLN A 122 -34.45 -7.61 -17.81
CA GLN A 122 -34.95 -8.45 -16.73
C GLN A 122 -33.85 -9.37 -16.21
N LEU A 123 -33.72 -9.41 -14.88
CA LEU A 123 -32.84 -10.36 -14.20
C LEU A 123 -33.62 -11.61 -13.81
N VAL A 124 -32.98 -12.78 -13.94
CA VAL A 124 -33.58 -14.08 -13.58
C VAL A 124 -33.73 -14.15 -12.06
N GLY A 125 -34.95 -14.40 -11.56
CA GLY A 125 -35.30 -14.26 -10.15
C GLY A 125 -34.53 -15.17 -9.19
N ASP A 126 -34.30 -16.42 -9.56
CA ASP A 126 -33.56 -17.44 -8.78
C ASP A 126 -32.03 -17.35 -8.91
N GLN A 127 -31.53 -16.60 -9.90
CA GLN A 127 -30.12 -16.34 -10.16
C GLN A 127 -29.73 -14.86 -9.89
N ASN A 128 -30.38 -14.24 -8.91
CA ASN A 128 -30.17 -12.82 -8.56
C ASN A 128 -29.48 -12.66 -7.21
N ALA A 129 -28.31 -13.27 -7.07
CA ALA A 129 -27.50 -13.18 -5.85
C ALA A 129 -26.44 -12.06 -5.92
N LYS A 130 -25.85 -11.71 -4.77
CA LYS A 130 -24.77 -10.71 -4.70
C LYS A 130 -23.53 -11.13 -5.52
N ALA A 131 -23.19 -12.41 -5.50
CA ALA A 131 -22.02 -12.95 -6.18
C ALA A 131 -22.23 -13.14 -7.69
N LYS A 132 -23.44 -13.47 -8.10
CA LYS A 132 -23.80 -13.73 -9.50
C LYS A 132 -25.24 -13.32 -9.74
N PHE A 133 -25.49 -12.63 -10.83
CA PHE A 133 -26.82 -12.40 -11.36
C PHE A 133 -26.84 -12.53 -12.88
N GLU A 134 -27.96 -13.00 -13.41
CA GLU A 134 -28.13 -13.34 -14.81
C GLU A 134 -29.26 -12.52 -15.43
N THR A 135 -29.10 -12.17 -16.71
CA THR A 135 -30.17 -11.58 -17.53
C THR A 135 -31.02 -12.70 -18.15
N THR A 136 -32.26 -12.40 -18.50
CA THR A 136 -33.11 -13.33 -19.26
C THR A 136 -32.60 -13.63 -20.67
N SER A 137 -31.57 -12.91 -21.12
CA SER A 137 -30.86 -13.15 -22.38
C SER A 137 -29.61 -14.06 -22.22
N ASN A 138 -29.47 -14.79 -21.11
CA ASN A 138 -28.35 -15.66 -20.75
C ASN A 138 -27.01 -14.95 -20.52
N GLY A 139 -26.98 -13.64 -20.41
CA GLY A 139 -25.83 -12.88 -19.93
C GLY A 139 -25.71 -13.00 -18.42
N PHE A 140 -24.51 -12.90 -17.88
CA PHE A 140 -24.32 -12.85 -16.42
C PHE A 140 -23.15 -11.95 -16.03
N ARG A 141 -23.19 -11.48 -14.78
CA ARG A 141 -22.04 -10.91 -14.08
C ARG A 141 -21.77 -11.74 -12.83
N GLN A 142 -20.52 -12.24 -12.70
CA GLN A 142 -20.08 -13.01 -11.56
C GLN A 142 -18.86 -12.36 -10.92
N ALA A 143 -18.93 -12.12 -9.60
CA ALA A 143 -17.83 -11.66 -8.77
C ALA A 143 -16.94 -12.86 -8.40
N VAL A 144 -15.63 -12.69 -8.52
CA VAL A 144 -14.62 -13.69 -8.15
C VAL A 144 -13.44 -13.03 -7.43
N ALA A 145 -12.71 -13.79 -6.61
CA ALA A 145 -11.46 -13.32 -6.03
C ALA A 145 -10.27 -13.77 -6.87
N ALA A 146 -9.20 -13.01 -6.91
CA ALA A 146 -7.93 -13.42 -7.49
C ALA A 146 -7.41 -14.70 -6.81
N GLY A 147 -6.83 -15.60 -7.57
CA GLY A 147 -6.43 -16.92 -7.08
C GLY A 147 -7.55 -17.95 -7.00
N SER A 148 -8.84 -17.55 -7.11
CA SER A 148 -9.94 -18.50 -7.15
C SER A 148 -10.18 -19.03 -8.56
N VAL A 149 -10.46 -20.35 -8.65
CA VAL A 149 -10.83 -20.99 -9.92
C VAL A 149 -12.33 -21.19 -9.94
N THR A 150 -13.02 -20.62 -10.96
CA THR A 150 -14.43 -20.88 -11.21
C THR A 150 -14.60 -21.79 -12.40
N GLY A 151 -15.70 -22.57 -12.47
CA GLY A 151 -16.06 -23.33 -13.67
C GLY A 151 -16.64 -22.46 -14.79
N ALA A 152 -16.96 -21.19 -14.52
CA ALA A 152 -17.60 -20.30 -15.47
C ALA A 152 -16.64 -19.80 -16.56
N ARG A 153 -17.19 -19.58 -17.76
CA ARG A 153 -16.52 -18.91 -18.88
C ARG A 153 -17.24 -17.62 -19.21
N ALA A 154 -16.51 -16.62 -19.71
CA ALA A 154 -17.04 -15.31 -20.00
C ALA A 154 -16.59 -14.77 -21.36
N ASP A 155 -17.32 -13.77 -21.84
CA ASP A 155 -16.95 -12.99 -23.02
C ASP A 155 -15.96 -11.88 -22.63
N HIS A 156 -16.11 -11.35 -21.39
CA HIS A 156 -15.20 -10.35 -20.81
C HIS A 156 -14.75 -10.76 -19.42
N PHE A 157 -13.45 -10.78 -19.18
CA PHE A 157 -12.87 -10.97 -17.86
C PHE A 157 -12.23 -9.66 -17.39
N ILE A 158 -12.83 -9.03 -16.39
CA ILE A 158 -12.34 -7.80 -15.77
C ILE A 158 -11.53 -8.20 -14.54
N ILE A 159 -10.29 -7.71 -14.46
CA ILE A 159 -9.37 -7.93 -13.34
C ILE A 159 -9.03 -6.55 -12.77
N ASP A 160 -9.61 -6.25 -11.63
CA ASP A 160 -9.54 -4.96 -10.95
C ASP A 160 -8.70 -5.08 -9.67
N ASP A 161 -7.53 -4.45 -9.67
CA ASP A 161 -6.53 -4.51 -8.60
C ASP A 161 -6.35 -5.97 -8.07
N PRO A 162 -5.70 -6.87 -8.85
CA PRO A 162 -5.54 -8.29 -8.46
C PRO A 162 -4.60 -8.51 -7.27
N HIS A 163 -3.85 -7.49 -6.87
CA HIS A 163 -2.97 -7.47 -5.72
C HIS A 163 -3.42 -6.42 -4.70
N SER A 164 -3.39 -6.77 -3.41
CA SER A 164 -3.31 -5.80 -2.32
C SER A 164 -1.86 -5.33 -2.15
N VAL A 165 -1.64 -4.22 -1.44
CA VAL A 165 -0.28 -3.76 -1.09
C VAL A 165 0.50 -4.86 -0.36
N GLU A 166 -0.16 -5.56 0.57
CA GLU A 166 0.42 -6.66 1.33
C GLU A 166 0.79 -7.86 0.43
N SER A 167 -0.13 -8.30 -0.44
CA SER A 167 0.12 -9.44 -1.33
C SER A 167 1.18 -9.13 -2.39
N ALA A 168 1.26 -7.88 -2.85
CA ALA A 168 2.28 -7.44 -3.80
C ALA A 168 3.69 -7.40 -3.17
N ALA A 169 3.80 -7.16 -1.86
CA ALA A 169 5.09 -7.20 -1.16
C ALA A 169 5.60 -8.63 -0.93
N SER A 170 4.71 -9.63 -0.81
CA SER A 170 5.08 -11.03 -0.62
C SER A 170 5.39 -11.74 -1.94
N GLU A 171 6.61 -12.26 -2.09
CA GLU A 171 7.03 -13.03 -3.27
C GLU A 171 6.13 -14.24 -3.50
N GLN A 172 5.81 -15.00 -2.44
CA GLN A 172 4.95 -16.17 -2.52
C GLN A 172 3.55 -15.82 -3.02
N MET A 173 2.96 -14.74 -2.51
CA MET A 173 1.62 -14.32 -2.92
C MET A 173 1.62 -13.76 -4.36
N ARG A 174 2.66 -12.99 -4.75
CA ARG A 174 2.82 -12.55 -6.14
C ARG A 174 2.87 -13.73 -7.10
N LYS A 175 3.71 -14.73 -6.78
CA LYS A 175 3.82 -15.95 -7.59
C LYS A 175 2.49 -16.67 -7.71
N THR A 176 1.77 -16.87 -6.61
CA THR A 176 0.43 -17.51 -6.64
C THR A 176 -0.54 -16.76 -7.55
N THR A 177 -0.55 -15.41 -7.49
CA THR A 177 -1.40 -14.59 -8.36
C THR A 177 -0.94 -14.65 -9.82
N ALA A 178 0.37 -14.66 -10.08
CA ALA A 178 0.94 -14.81 -11.41
C ALA A 178 0.59 -16.16 -12.05
N ASP A 179 0.75 -17.26 -11.31
CA ASP A 179 0.41 -18.60 -11.77
C ASP A 179 -1.09 -18.70 -12.08
N TRP A 180 -1.96 -18.19 -11.19
CA TRP A 180 -3.39 -18.10 -11.44
C TRP A 180 -3.71 -17.29 -12.70
N PHE A 181 -3.07 -16.14 -12.89
CA PHE A 181 -3.29 -15.29 -14.05
C PHE A 181 -2.91 -15.98 -15.35
N LEU A 182 -1.77 -16.65 -15.38
CA LEU A 182 -1.26 -17.32 -16.59
C LEU A 182 -2.01 -18.61 -16.92
N GLU A 183 -2.40 -19.40 -15.91
CA GLU A 183 -2.93 -20.74 -16.11
C GLU A 183 -4.46 -20.76 -16.12
N ALA A 184 -5.11 -19.99 -15.23
CA ALA A 184 -6.55 -20.06 -15.08
C ALA A 184 -7.29 -19.04 -15.97
N VAL A 185 -6.86 -17.78 -16.03
CA VAL A 185 -7.60 -16.70 -16.73
C VAL A 185 -7.81 -16.98 -18.22
N PRO A 186 -6.81 -17.38 -19.01
CA PRO A 186 -6.99 -17.64 -20.45
C PRO A 186 -7.99 -18.77 -20.74
N THR A 187 -8.09 -19.77 -19.84
CA THR A 187 -8.98 -20.92 -20.00
C THR A 187 -10.45 -20.56 -19.72
N ARG A 188 -10.74 -19.37 -19.21
CA ARG A 188 -12.10 -18.89 -18.90
C ARG A 188 -12.71 -18.06 -20.02
N MET A 189 -12.05 -17.92 -21.14
CA MET A 189 -12.57 -17.18 -22.30
C MET A 189 -13.51 -18.07 -23.14
N ASN A 190 -14.67 -17.52 -23.53
CA ASN A 190 -15.62 -18.21 -24.43
C ASN A 190 -15.02 -18.36 -25.82
N ASN A 191 -14.45 -17.29 -26.36
CA ASN A 191 -13.90 -17.23 -27.71
C ASN A 191 -12.42 -16.83 -27.63
N PRO A 192 -11.49 -17.76 -27.81
CA PRO A 192 -10.05 -17.42 -27.75
C PRO A 192 -9.59 -16.57 -28.94
N ALA A 193 -10.31 -16.59 -30.06
CA ALA A 193 -10.03 -15.80 -31.27
C ALA A 193 -11.33 -15.25 -31.86
N ALA A 194 -11.23 -14.20 -32.66
CA ALA A 194 -12.35 -13.69 -33.44
C ALA A 194 -12.72 -14.69 -34.55
N VAL A 195 -14.01 -14.73 -34.89
CA VAL A 195 -14.53 -15.49 -36.01
C VAL A 195 -14.92 -14.53 -37.11
N TYR A 196 -14.49 -14.82 -38.32
CA TYR A 196 -14.72 -13.99 -39.50
C TYR A 196 -15.63 -14.69 -40.49
N ASP A 197 -16.37 -13.94 -41.31
CA ASP A 197 -17.07 -14.45 -42.48
C ASP A 197 -16.11 -14.59 -43.67
N ASP A 198 -16.63 -15.09 -44.80
CA ASP A 198 -15.86 -15.28 -46.03
C ASP A 198 -15.39 -13.95 -46.65
N GLU A 199 -15.99 -12.82 -46.25
CA GLU A 199 -15.67 -11.47 -46.70
C GLU A 199 -14.65 -10.80 -45.76
N GLY A 200 -14.28 -11.44 -44.63
CA GLY A 200 -13.33 -10.93 -43.65
C GLY A 200 -13.96 -10.03 -42.58
N ASN A 201 -15.29 -9.95 -42.49
CA ASN A 201 -15.96 -9.21 -41.44
C ASN A 201 -16.01 -10.05 -40.15
N VAL A 202 -15.91 -9.38 -38.99
CA VAL A 202 -16.00 -10.05 -37.70
C VAL A 202 -17.44 -10.49 -37.42
N ILE A 203 -17.71 -11.81 -37.47
CA ILE A 203 -19.00 -12.39 -37.06
C ILE A 203 -19.10 -12.43 -35.54
N LYS A 204 -17.99 -12.77 -34.86
CA LYS A 204 -17.92 -12.88 -33.42
C LYS A 204 -16.57 -12.40 -32.93
N PRO A 205 -16.51 -11.37 -32.06
CA PRO A 205 -15.24 -10.88 -31.55
C PRO A 205 -14.59 -11.89 -30.61
N ALA A 206 -13.28 -11.80 -30.49
CA ALA A 206 -12.56 -12.52 -29.44
C ALA A 206 -13.02 -12.07 -28.05
N SER A 207 -13.05 -12.99 -27.10
CA SER A 207 -13.28 -12.63 -25.70
C SER A 207 -12.13 -11.77 -25.17
N SER A 208 -12.45 -10.80 -24.35
CA SER A 208 -11.46 -9.84 -23.85
C SER A 208 -11.04 -10.09 -22.41
N ILE A 209 -9.79 -9.73 -22.11
CA ILE A 209 -9.26 -9.59 -20.75
C ILE A 209 -8.93 -8.12 -20.53
N VAL A 210 -9.58 -7.52 -19.55
CA VAL A 210 -9.39 -6.14 -19.14
C VAL A 210 -8.76 -6.12 -17.76
N ILE A 211 -7.55 -5.62 -17.66
CA ILE A 211 -6.83 -5.46 -16.39
C ILE A 211 -6.80 -3.96 -16.08
N ILE A 212 -7.25 -3.57 -14.89
CA ILE A 212 -7.06 -2.21 -14.40
C ILE A 212 -6.49 -2.28 -12.99
N MET A 213 -5.34 -1.66 -12.78
CA MET A 213 -4.66 -1.67 -11.49
C MET A 213 -3.66 -0.53 -11.34
N GLN A 214 -3.35 -0.20 -10.10
CA GLN A 214 -2.12 0.52 -9.77
C GLN A 214 -0.94 -0.44 -9.79
N ARG A 215 0.26 0.05 -10.09
CA ARG A 215 1.48 -0.75 -10.00
C ARG A 215 1.96 -0.82 -8.55
N LEU A 216 2.31 -2.00 -8.10
CA LEU A 216 2.75 -2.24 -6.72
C LEU A 216 4.14 -2.87 -6.65
N HIS A 217 4.52 -3.66 -7.65
CA HIS A 217 5.80 -4.34 -7.75
C HIS A 217 6.18 -4.54 -9.22
N GLU A 218 7.48 -4.69 -9.52
CA GLU A 218 7.93 -4.97 -10.89
C GLU A 218 7.34 -6.29 -11.44
N ASP A 219 7.23 -7.31 -10.59
CA ASP A 219 6.66 -8.62 -10.90
C ASP A 219 5.17 -8.75 -10.55
N ASP A 220 4.42 -7.66 -10.51
CA ASP A 220 2.96 -7.70 -10.43
C ASP A 220 2.33 -8.18 -11.75
N VAL A 221 1.02 -8.39 -11.80
CA VAL A 221 0.34 -8.87 -13.02
C VAL A 221 0.62 -7.95 -14.22
N SER A 222 0.70 -6.64 -14.03
CA SER A 222 1.09 -5.72 -15.11
C SER A 222 2.52 -5.93 -15.57
N GLY A 223 3.47 -6.06 -14.61
CA GLY A 223 4.87 -6.35 -14.93
C GLY A 223 5.03 -7.66 -15.72
N LEU A 224 4.26 -8.66 -15.34
CA LEU A 224 4.21 -9.95 -16.07
C LEU A 224 3.69 -9.79 -17.50
N CYS A 225 2.62 -9.01 -17.70
CA CYS A 225 2.09 -8.74 -19.05
C CYS A 225 3.11 -8.01 -19.93
N LEU A 226 3.81 -7.03 -19.36
CA LEU A 226 4.79 -6.20 -20.09
C LEU A 226 6.09 -6.97 -20.36
N SER A 227 6.67 -7.64 -19.37
CA SER A 227 7.94 -8.37 -19.50
C SER A 227 7.86 -9.56 -20.46
N ARG A 228 6.71 -10.22 -20.53
CA ARG A 228 6.46 -11.34 -21.45
C ARG A 228 5.86 -10.92 -22.78
N ASN A 229 5.61 -9.64 -22.99
CA ASN A 229 5.00 -9.08 -24.20
C ASN A 229 3.70 -9.84 -24.60
N LEU A 230 2.75 -9.92 -23.67
CA LEU A 230 1.51 -10.71 -23.86
C LEU A 230 0.48 -10.02 -24.77
N GLY A 231 0.85 -9.00 -25.51
CA GLY A 231 0.02 -8.34 -26.55
C GLY A 231 -1.11 -7.47 -25.98
N TYR A 232 -0.93 -6.86 -24.81
CA TYR A 232 -1.89 -5.94 -24.24
C TYR A 232 -1.72 -4.52 -24.78
N THR A 233 -2.82 -3.88 -25.19
CA THR A 233 -2.88 -2.43 -25.34
C THR A 233 -2.73 -1.82 -23.96
N HIS A 234 -1.72 -0.98 -23.75
CA HIS A 234 -1.32 -0.52 -22.42
C HIS A 234 -1.57 0.98 -22.22
N LEU A 235 -2.67 1.32 -21.57
CA LEU A 235 -2.97 2.68 -21.08
C LEU A 235 -2.27 2.90 -19.73
N MET A 236 -1.20 3.72 -19.70
CA MET A 236 -0.44 4.02 -18.49
C MET A 236 -0.47 5.53 -18.21
N LEU A 237 -1.17 5.93 -17.15
CA LEU A 237 -1.32 7.34 -16.77
C LEU A 237 -0.77 7.55 -15.35
N PRO A 238 0.43 8.14 -15.20
CA PRO A 238 0.99 8.46 -13.89
C PRO A 238 0.31 9.69 -13.27
N MET A 239 0.39 9.84 -11.93
CA MET A 239 -0.13 11.01 -11.21
C MET A 239 0.49 12.31 -11.72
N GLU A 240 1.80 12.33 -11.83
CA GLU A 240 2.57 13.44 -12.42
C GLU A 240 3.10 13.00 -13.78
N PHE A 241 2.90 13.82 -14.79
CA PHE A 241 3.35 13.54 -16.14
C PHE A 241 4.88 13.45 -16.21
N GLU A 242 5.36 12.52 -17.00
CA GLU A 242 6.78 12.33 -17.34
C GLU A 242 6.90 12.26 -18.87
N ALA A 243 7.50 13.26 -19.50
CA ALA A 243 7.56 13.39 -20.97
C ALA A 243 8.24 12.19 -21.64
N ASN A 244 9.27 11.62 -20.99
CA ASN A 244 9.98 10.43 -21.47
C ASN A 244 9.16 9.12 -21.34
N ARG A 245 7.97 9.17 -20.72
CA ARG A 245 7.05 8.04 -20.54
C ARG A 245 5.64 8.38 -21.00
N LYS A 246 5.49 9.35 -21.89
CA LYS A 246 4.20 9.74 -22.45
C LYS A 246 3.46 8.52 -22.98
N CYS A 247 2.24 8.31 -22.52
CA CYS A 247 1.40 7.21 -22.96
C CYS A 247 0.87 7.45 -24.36
N VAL A 248 1.08 6.49 -25.26
CA VAL A 248 0.49 6.44 -26.59
C VAL A 248 -0.07 5.04 -26.80
N THR A 249 -1.33 4.94 -27.22
CA THR A 249 -1.98 3.66 -27.50
C THR A 249 -2.70 3.68 -28.83
N GLN A 250 -2.77 2.52 -29.48
CA GLN A 250 -3.56 2.32 -30.69
C GLN A 250 -4.90 1.67 -30.32
N ILE A 251 -6.01 2.27 -30.75
CA ILE A 251 -7.38 1.81 -30.55
C ILE A 251 -8.06 1.77 -31.91
N GLY A 252 -8.19 0.59 -32.53
CA GLY A 252 -8.62 0.52 -33.92
C GLY A 252 -7.75 1.41 -34.81
N ASP A 253 -8.39 2.31 -35.57
CA ASP A 253 -7.71 3.30 -36.40
C ASP A 253 -7.30 4.58 -35.65
N TYR A 254 -7.72 4.73 -34.39
CA TYR A 254 -7.44 5.93 -33.59
C TYR A 254 -6.19 5.76 -32.72
N VAL A 255 -5.35 6.80 -32.71
CA VAL A 255 -4.19 6.91 -31.81
C VAL A 255 -4.56 7.80 -30.64
N PHE A 256 -4.60 7.23 -29.45
CA PHE A 256 -4.72 7.99 -28.22
C PHE A 256 -3.35 8.41 -27.72
N GLU A 257 -3.22 9.66 -27.28
CA GLU A 257 -2.02 10.18 -26.61
C GLU A 257 -2.42 10.87 -25.30
N ASP A 258 -1.55 10.72 -24.26
CA ASP A 258 -1.66 11.54 -23.05
C ASP A 258 -1.60 13.03 -23.44
N GLN A 259 -2.62 13.79 -23.07
CA GLN A 259 -2.77 15.19 -23.48
C GLN A 259 -1.84 16.16 -22.75
N ARG A 260 -1.18 15.69 -21.67
CA ARG A 260 -0.21 16.48 -20.91
C ARG A 260 1.08 16.66 -21.70
N SER A 261 1.77 17.76 -21.45
CA SER A 261 2.98 18.16 -22.21
C SER A 261 4.17 18.53 -21.33
N GLU A 262 3.93 18.97 -20.10
CA GLU A 262 4.98 19.44 -19.19
C GLU A 262 5.22 18.45 -18.06
N ASP A 263 6.49 18.16 -17.75
CA ASP A 263 6.85 17.29 -16.63
C ASP A 263 6.25 17.82 -15.33
N GLY A 264 5.62 16.92 -14.58
CA GLY A 264 4.98 17.25 -13.32
C GLY A 264 3.53 17.73 -13.42
N GLU A 265 2.93 17.86 -14.64
CA GLU A 265 1.48 18.11 -14.76
C GLU A 265 0.68 17.01 -14.09
N LEU A 266 -0.29 17.41 -13.27
CA LEU A 266 -1.12 16.45 -12.51
C LEU A 266 -2.14 15.75 -13.39
N LEU A 267 -2.43 14.49 -13.09
CA LEU A 267 -3.44 13.71 -13.80
C LEU A 267 -4.87 14.21 -13.54
N PHE A 268 -5.13 14.68 -12.32
CA PHE A 268 -6.46 15.08 -11.88
C PHE A 268 -6.38 16.14 -10.78
N GLU A 269 -6.01 17.36 -11.15
CA GLU A 269 -5.72 18.45 -10.21
C GLU A 269 -6.96 18.89 -9.40
N GLU A 270 -8.17 18.83 -10.00
CA GLU A 270 -9.41 19.22 -9.33
C GLU A 270 -9.72 18.36 -8.09
N ARG A 271 -9.27 17.11 -8.08
CA ARG A 271 -9.46 16.19 -6.96
C ARG A 271 -8.21 15.96 -6.14
N PHE A 272 -7.05 16.04 -6.77
CA PHE A 272 -5.72 15.85 -6.18
C PHE A 272 -4.85 17.07 -6.46
N PRO A 273 -5.12 18.22 -5.81
CA PRO A 273 -4.28 19.41 -5.99
C PRO A 273 -2.85 19.14 -5.51
N ARG A 274 -1.91 19.99 -5.93
CA ARG A 274 -0.46 19.82 -5.69
C ARG A 274 -0.13 19.54 -4.21
N GLU A 275 -0.77 20.24 -3.28
CA GLU A 275 -0.54 20.08 -1.84
C GLU A 275 -0.90 18.67 -1.34
N VAL A 276 -1.97 18.09 -1.90
CA VAL A 276 -2.39 16.71 -1.58
C VAL A 276 -1.39 15.72 -2.13
N VAL A 277 -0.94 15.90 -3.37
CA VAL A 277 0.07 15.03 -3.99
C VAL A 277 1.39 15.06 -3.23
N GLU A 278 1.86 16.26 -2.83
CA GLU A 278 3.10 16.40 -2.04
C GLU A 278 2.96 15.78 -0.63
N ARG A 279 1.79 15.91 0.00
CA ARG A 279 1.51 15.19 1.25
C ARG A 279 1.56 13.67 1.04
N ASP A 280 0.92 13.17 -0.01
CA ASP A 280 0.86 11.73 -0.29
C ASP A 280 2.24 11.16 -0.65
N LYS A 281 3.12 11.93 -1.30
CA LYS A 281 4.54 11.58 -1.49
C LYS A 281 5.25 11.34 -0.16
N ARG A 282 5.08 12.25 0.81
CA ARG A 282 5.69 12.10 2.14
C ARG A 282 5.15 10.90 2.90
N VAL A 283 3.84 10.68 2.84
CA VAL A 283 3.18 9.55 3.55
C VAL A 283 3.55 8.20 2.96
N LEU A 284 3.54 8.07 1.64
CA LEU A 284 3.83 6.82 0.95
C LEU A 284 5.33 6.49 0.93
N GLY A 285 6.18 7.53 0.92
CA GLY A 285 7.60 7.39 0.64
C GLY A 285 7.90 7.09 -0.83
N PRO A 286 9.16 7.23 -1.25
CA PRO A 286 9.54 7.24 -2.67
C PRO A 286 9.22 5.93 -3.39
N PHE A 287 9.34 4.79 -2.72
CA PHE A 287 9.08 3.48 -3.33
C PHE A 287 7.58 3.29 -3.64
N ALA A 288 6.72 3.43 -2.63
CA ALA A 288 5.28 3.24 -2.79
C ALA A 288 4.68 4.30 -3.72
N TYR A 289 5.15 5.55 -3.64
CA TYR A 289 4.74 6.62 -4.55
C TYR A 289 5.15 6.32 -6.00
N SER A 290 6.39 5.91 -6.24
CA SER A 290 6.86 5.52 -7.58
C SER A 290 6.04 4.39 -8.19
N GLY A 291 5.65 3.39 -7.39
CA GLY A 291 4.78 2.30 -7.84
C GLY A 291 3.34 2.79 -8.04
N GLN A 292 2.67 3.15 -6.95
CA GLN A 292 1.22 3.39 -6.94
C GLN A 292 0.80 4.64 -7.70
N MET A 293 1.55 5.73 -7.54
CA MET A 293 1.21 7.02 -8.15
C MET A 293 1.86 7.20 -9.52
N GLN A 294 3.14 6.86 -9.68
CA GLN A 294 3.86 7.04 -10.94
C GLN A 294 3.84 5.80 -11.86
N GLN A 295 3.15 4.73 -11.47
CA GLN A 295 3.06 3.49 -12.23
C GLN A 295 4.44 2.93 -12.64
N ARG A 296 5.44 3.17 -11.80
CA ARG A 296 6.84 2.78 -12.00
C ARG A 296 7.40 2.13 -10.73
N PRO A 297 7.03 0.88 -10.44
CA PRO A 297 7.63 0.17 -9.31
C PRO A 297 9.13 0.04 -9.57
N ALA A 298 9.94 0.40 -8.57
CA ALA A 298 11.38 0.24 -8.66
C ALA A 298 11.75 -1.23 -8.47
N PRO A 299 12.82 -1.72 -9.13
CA PRO A 299 13.37 -3.04 -8.84
C PRO A 299 13.78 -3.14 -7.37
N ALA A 300 13.53 -4.28 -6.75
CA ALA A 300 14.03 -4.60 -5.41
C ALA A 300 15.58 -4.81 -5.37
N GLY A 301 16.31 -4.08 -6.20
CA GLY A 301 17.75 -4.16 -6.40
C GLY A 301 18.49 -2.98 -5.79
N GLY A 302 18.79 -3.04 -4.49
CA GLY A 302 19.47 -2.04 -3.69
C GLY A 302 18.69 -1.87 -2.39
N GLY A 303 19.34 -1.74 -1.23
CA GLY A 303 18.67 -1.71 0.07
C GLY A 303 17.45 -0.83 0.09
N ILE A 304 16.35 -1.35 0.59
CA ILE A 304 15.05 -0.65 0.66
C ILE A 304 15.20 0.65 1.46
N ILE A 305 16.03 0.59 2.50
CA ILE A 305 16.44 1.73 3.32
C ILE A 305 17.93 1.94 3.08
N LYS A 306 18.25 3.05 2.41
CA LYS A 306 19.61 3.42 2.10
C LYS A 306 20.27 4.11 3.29
N ARG A 307 21.60 4.05 3.35
CA ARG A 307 22.39 4.72 4.38
C ARG A 307 22.13 6.23 4.46
N GLU A 308 21.93 6.87 3.33
CA GLU A 308 21.62 8.32 3.22
C GLU A 308 20.31 8.75 3.87
N TYR A 309 19.40 7.81 4.19
CA TYR A 309 18.14 8.10 4.87
C TYR A 309 18.28 8.21 6.39
N TRP A 310 19.39 7.70 6.95
CA TRP A 310 19.71 7.84 8.35
C TRP A 310 20.31 9.22 8.62
N GLN A 311 19.82 9.91 9.62
CA GLN A 311 20.38 11.19 10.05
C GLN A 311 21.48 10.93 11.07
N LEU A 312 22.62 11.59 10.90
CA LEU A 312 23.76 11.40 11.80
C LEU A 312 23.65 12.36 12.99
N TRP A 313 23.75 11.82 14.19
CA TRP A 313 23.89 12.58 15.42
C TRP A 313 25.36 12.85 15.66
N ASP A 314 25.81 14.05 15.29
CA ASP A 314 27.17 14.54 15.47
C ASP A 314 27.23 15.75 16.42
N ASP A 315 28.44 16.26 16.68
CA ASP A 315 28.63 17.40 17.58
C ASP A 315 27.94 18.68 17.08
N ALA A 316 27.82 18.88 15.78
CA ALA A 316 27.16 20.05 15.20
C ALA A 316 25.65 20.01 15.45
N GLU A 317 25.03 18.84 15.27
CA GLU A 317 23.60 18.66 15.54
C GLU A 317 23.31 18.70 17.04
N ALA A 318 24.18 18.09 17.88
CA ALA A 318 24.06 18.14 19.33
C ALA A 318 24.04 19.59 19.84
N LEU A 319 24.98 20.42 19.40
CA LEU A 319 25.01 21.83 19.72
C LEU A 319 23.75 22.58 19.23
N ALA A 320 23.26 22.28 18.03
CA ALA A 320 22.05 22.88 17.48
C ALA A 320 20.79 22.54 18.32
N GLN A 321 20.80 21.41 19.02
CA GLN A 321 19.73 20.98 19.92
C GLN A 321 19.97 21.35 21.39
N GLY A 322 21.01 22.14 21.69
CA GLY A 322 21.33 22.60 23.05
C GLY A 322 22.03 21.55 23.90
N VAL A 323 22.64 20.54 23.28
CA VAL A 323 23.46 19.51 23.94
C VAL A 323 24.93 19.84 23.73
N ASN A 324 25.79 19.63 24.73
CA ASN A 324 27.19 20.05 24.69
C ASN A 324 28.03 19.37 23.60
N ASP A 325 27.77 18.08 23.36
CA ASP A 325 28.44 17.26 22.35
C ASP A 325 27.60 16.01 22.01
N ALA A 326 27.99 15.26 21.00
CA ALA A 326 27.30 14.05 20.54
C ALA A 326 27.44 12.82 21.48
N SER A 327 28.16 12.95 22.60
CA SER A 327 28.24 11.87 23.60
C SER A 327 26.97 11.76 24.46
N ALA A 328 26.17 12.82 24.48
CA ALA A 328 24.87 12.88 25.14
C ALA A 328 23.74 12.99 24.10
N TYR A 329 22.55 12.54 24.46
CA TYR A 329 21.35 12.67 23.64
C TYR A 329 20.43 13.78 24.17
N PRO A 330 19.54 14.34 23.34
CA PRO A 330 18.53 15.29 23.82
C PRO A 330 17.58 14.60 24.80
N PRO A 331 16.82 15.35 25.61
CA PRO A 331 15.82 14.75 26.50
C PRO A 331 14.81 13.93 25.69
N MET A 332 14.70 12.65 26.02
CA MET A 332 13.76 11.74 25.38
C MET A 332 12.40 11.78 26.07
N SER A 333 11.34 11.91 25.29
CA SER A 333 9.97 11.89 25.78
C SER A 333 9.45 10.45 26.02
N TYR A 334 10.02 9.48 25.32
CA TYR A 334 9.68 8.06 25.45
C TYR A 334 10.85 7.18 25.00
N ILE A 335 11.14 6.12 25.75
CA ILE A 335 12.22 5.20 25.42
C ILE A 335 11.69 3.78 25.26
N LEU A 336 11.93 3.21 24.08
CA LEU A 336 11.45 1.92 23.66
C LEU A 336 12.62 0.96 23.41
N ILE A 337 12.50 -0.26 23.94
CA ILE A 337 13.37 -1.38 23.57
C ILE A 337 12.62 -2.31 22.64
N SER A 338 13.26 -2.74 21.59
CA SER A 338 12.75 -3.80 20.72
C SER A 338 13.74 -4.95 20.68
N ALA A 339 13.25 -6.15 20.88
CA ALA A 339 14.05 -7.37 20.84
C ALA A 339 13.44 -8.39 19.88
N ASP A 340 14.24 -8.82 18.93
CA ASP A 340 14.04 -10.06 18.20
C ASP A 340 14.86 -11.16 18.90
N THR A 341 14.20 -12.23 19.32
CA THR A 341 14.81 -13.22 20.22
C THR A 341 14.89 -14.60 19.56
N ALA A 342 16.11 -15.02 19.30
CA ALA A 342 16.46 -16.38 18.95
C ALA A 342 17.38 -16.93 20.05
N TYR A 343 16.99 -18.01 20.73
CA TYR A 343 17.90 -18.67 21.65
C TYR A 343 18.02 -20.14 21.28
N THR A 344 19.06 -20.44 20.54
CA THR A 344 19.46 -21.81 20.28
C THR A 344 20.96 -21.94 20.58
N THR A 345 21.32 -23.00 21.27
CA THR A 345 22.71 -23.29 21.65
C THR A 345 23.60 -23.74 20.48
N ARG A 346 23.08 -23.79 19.25
CA ARG A 346 23.81 -24.19 18.05
C ARG A 346 24.29 -22.97 17.28
N GLN A 347 25.60 -22.91 16.99
CA GLN A 347 26.27 -21.80 16.30
C GLN A 347 25.76 -21.53 14.86
N GLU A 348 24.89 -22.36 14.31
CA GLU A 348 24.41 -22.28 12.94
C GLU A 348 23.09 -21.48 12.80
N ASN A 349 22.50 -21.01 13.91
CA ASN A 349 21.18 -20.44 13.95
C ASN A 349 21.16 -18.91 14.21
N ASP A 350 20.02 -18.30 13.97
CA ASP A 350 19.74 -16.86 14.05
C ASP A 350 20.21 -16.26 15.39
N ALA A 351 20.74 -15.04 15.32
CA ALA A 351 21.14 -14.27 16.49
C ALA A 351 19.92 -13.57 17.11
N SER A 352 19.99 -13.26 18.41
CA SER A 352 19.08 -12.29 19.01
C SER A 352 19.58 -10.88 18.72
N TYR A 353 18.67 -9.94 18.47
CA TYR A 353 19.03 -8.56 18.25
C TYR A 353 18.20 -7.63 19.14
N ILE A 354 18.87 -6.73 19.86
CA ILE A 354 18.23 -5.73 20.72
C ILE A 354 18.54 -4.33 20.19
N THR A 355 17.50 -3.51 20.04
CA THR A 355 17.63 -2.09 19.70
C THR A 355 16.95 -1.23 20.76
N VAL A 356 17.54 -0.06 21.07
CA VAL A 356 17.00 0.93 22.00
C VAL A 356 16.73 2.22 21.24
N TRP A 357 15.50 2.71 21.34
CA TRP A 357 15.00 3.86 20.60
C TRP A 357 14.46 4.93 21.54
N GLY A 358 14.88 6.17 21.36
CA GLY A 358 14.35 7.31 22.09
C GLY A 358 13.56 8.25 21.20
N CYS A 359 12.33 8.60 21.61
CA CYS A 359 11.52 9.60 20.92
C CYS A 359 11.84 11.00 21.46
N TRP A 360 11.98 11.99 20.57
CA TRP A 360 12.24 13.37 20.91
C TRP A 360 11.71 14.32 19.83
N ASP A 361 11.49 15.57 20.22
CA ASP A 361 11.04 16.58 19.28
C ASP A 361 12.22 17.46 18.88
N ARG A 362 12.57 17.44 17.60
CA ARG A 362 13.58 18.33 17.04
C ARG A 362 12.98 19.70 16.79
N GLY A 363 13.54 20.73 17.43
CA GLY A 363 12.99 22.09 17.39
C GLY A 363 13.98 23.18 16.97
N GLY A 364 13.52 24.42 16.92
CA GLY A 364 14.34 25.62 16.71
C GLY A 364 14.92 25.78 15.30
N ALA A 365 16.19 26.20 15.21
CA ALA A 365 16.87 26.46 13.93
C ALA A 365 17.00 25.20 13.05
N SER A 366 17.18 24.05 13.67
CA SER A 366 17.27 22.77 12.96
C SER A 366 15.96 22.35 12.29
N ALA A 367 14.83 22.59 12.95
CA ALA A 367 13.51 22.36 12.34
C ALA A 367 13.31 23.27 11.12
N LYS A 368 13.69 24.56 11.20
CA LYS A 368 13.63 25.49 10.07
C LYS A 368 14.49 25.02 8.89
N ALA A 369 15.70 24.55 9.15
CA ALA A 369 16.61 24.05 8.11
C ALA A 369 16.06 22.79 7.44
N PHE A 370 15.45 21.87 8.21
CA PHE A 370 14.82 20.68 7.69
C PHE A 370 13.60 21.02 6.81
N LEU A 371 12.67 21.83 7.30
CA LEU A 371 11.48 22.22 6.56
C LEU A 371 11.81 23.00 5.29
N SER A 372 12.91 23.77 5.29
CA SER A 372 13.42 24.45 4.10
C SER A 372 13.91 23.46 3.02
N ARG A 373 14.53 22.35 3.40
CA ARG A 373 14.93 21.28 2.47
C ARG A 373 13.73 20.58 1.85
N GLU A 374 12.65 20.46 2.61
CA GLU A 374 11.38 19.88 2.17
C GLU A 374 10.53 20.83 1.29
N GLY A 375 11.05 22.01 0.95
CA GLY A 375 10.37 23.01 0.10
C GLY A 375 9.30 23.83 0.81
N VAL A 376 9.16 23.71 2.13
CA VAL A 376 8.22 24.52 2.91
C VAL A 376 8.76 25.95 3.04
N LYS A 377 7.94 26.97 2.70
CA LYS A 377 8.35 28.36 2.80
C LYS A 377 8.61 28.74 4.26
N LEU A 378 9.81 29.21 4.53
CA LEU A 378 10.29 29.59 5.87
C LEU A 378 9.40 30.63 6.60
N GLU A 379 8.68 31.46 5.85
CA GLU A 379 7.76 32.48 6.38
C GLU A 379 6.54 31.90 7.12
N LEU A 380 6.21 30.63 6.83
CA LEU A 380 5.08 29.91 7.43
C LEU A 380 5.47 29.06 8.65
N VAL A 381 6.77 28.96 8.95
CA VAL A 381 7.27 28.09 10.03
C VAL A 381 7.37 28.89 11.33
N ASP A 382 6.50 28.60 12.28
CA ASP A 382 6.61 29.10 13.66
C ASP A 382 7.91 28.55 14.29
N SER A 383 8.60 29.37 15.09
CA SER A 383 9.79 28.94 15.84
C SER A 383 9.49 27.85 16.88
N ARG A 384 8.21 27.56 17.11
CA ARG A 384 7.70 26.52 18.01
C ARG A 384 7.39 25.21 17.31
N ASP A 385 7.40 25.18 15.96
CA ASP A 385 7.16 23.95 15.22
C ASP A 385 8.28 22.95 15.48
N THR A 386 7.91 21.80 15.97
CA THR A 386 8.81 20.70 16.25
C THR A 386 8.58 19.55 15.28
N ILE A 387 9.63 18.77 15.04
CA ILE A 387 9.58 17.59 14.18
C ILE A 387 9.78 16.38 15.09
N PRO A 388 8.79 15.46 15.18
CA PRO A 388 8.97 14.23 15.95
C PRO A 388 10.03 13.35 15.30
N CYS A 389 11.03 12.97 16.07
CA CYS A 389 12.17 12.18 15.65
C CYS A 389 12.39 10.97 16.56
N VAL A 390 13.13 10.00 16.06
CA VAL A 390 13.51 8.80 16.81
C VAL A 390 15.01 8.62 16.72
N MET A 391 15.65 8.47 17.87
CA MET A 391 17.09 8.22 18.03
C MET A 391 17.36 6.76 18.29
N LEU A 392 18.20 6.15 17.49
CA LEU A 392 18.81 4.86 17.82
C LEU A 392 19.88 5.09 18.91
N MET A 393 19.54 4.78 20.14
CA MET A 393 20.44 5.03 21.28
C MET A 393 21.45 3.91 21.50
N TRP A 394 21.09 2.67 21.13
CA TRP A 394 21.95 1.50 21.24
C TRP A 394 21.41 0.32 20.45
N ALA A 395 22.32 -0.54 20.00
CA ALA A 395 21.97 -1.82 19.35
C ALA A 395 23.01 -2.89 19.67
N LYS A 396 22.56 -4.13 19.74
CA LYS A 396 23.46 -5.28 20.01
C LYS A 396 22.92 -6.57 19.42
N GLU A 397 23.79 -7.23 18.65
CA GLU A 397 23.61 -8.62 18.25
C GLU A 397 24.14 -9.56 19.33
N LEU A 398 23.42 -10.62 19.65
CA LEU A 398 23.74 -11.54 20.73
C LEU A 398 23.50 -13.00 20.30
N ARG A 399 24.45 -13.85 20.63
CA ARG A 399 24.35 -15.31 20.50
C ARG A 399 24.56 -15.92 21.87
N VAL A 400 23.54 -15.84 22.69
CA VAL A 400 23.55 -16.20 24.11
C VAL A 400 22.33 -17.04 24.47
N PRO A 401 22.40 -17.87 25.53
CA PRO A 401 21.22 -18.60 26.01
C PRO A 401 20.17 -17.63 26.58
N MET A 402 18.99 -18.14 26.89
CA MET A 402 17.94 -17.36 27.54
C MET A 402 18.38 -16.81 28.89
N HIS A 403 18.96 -17.65 29.72
CA HIS A 403 19.56 -17.32 31.02
C HIS A 403 21.05 -17.40 30.97
N GLY A 404 21.71 -16.41 31.59
CA GLY A 404 23.14 -16.44 31.80
C GLY A 404 23.55 -17.27 33.01
N GLU A 405 24.83 -17.50 33.10
CA GLU A 405 25.44 -18.15 34.26
C GLU A 405 25.81 -17.12 35.32
N THR A 406 25.59 -17.47 36.59
CA THR A 406 26.11 -16.68 37.72
C THR A 406 27.53 -17.12 38.02
N ILE A 407 28.47 -16.19 38.00
CA ILE A 407 29.87 -16.46 38.33
C ILE A 407 30.22 -15.81 39.67
N GLU A 408 31.11 -16.43 40.42
CA GLU A 408 31.57 -15.87 41.68
C GLU A 408 32.66 -14.81 41.46
N ARG A 409 32.67 -13.79 42.33
CA ARG A 409 33.70 -12.77 42.34
C ARG A 409 34.98 -13.35 42.90
N LEU A 410 36.09 -13.16 42.18
CA LEU A 410 37.41 -13.62 42.63
C LEU A 410 37.91 -12.78 43.81
N SER A 411 38.67 -13.40 44.70
CA SER A 411 39.28 -12.70 45.84
C SER A 411 40.19 -11.57 45.37
N GLY A 412 39.92 -10.33 45.83
CA GLY A 412 40.67 -9.13 45.43
C GLY A 412 40.27 -8.53 44.07
N GLU A 413 39.32 -9.11 43.34
CA GLU A 413 38.86 -8.57 42.04
C GLU A 413 38.10 -7.25 42.25
N PRO A 414 38.46 -6.12 41.54
CA PRO A 414 37.68 -4.89 41.57
C PRO A 414 36.25 -5.14 41.12
N LEU A 415 35.28 -4.45 41.75
CA LEU A 415 33.86 -4.65 41.44
C LEU A 415 33.57 -4.43 39.95
N LYS A 416 34.14 -3.38 39.36
CA LYS A 416 33.96 -3.06 37.94
C LYS A 416 34.48 -4.18 37.01
N ALA A 417 35.63 -4.79 37.34
CA ALA A 417 36.19 -5.89 36.58
C ALA A 417 35.29 -7.14 36.69
N PHE A 418 34.77 -7.43 37.90
CA PHE A 418 33.82 -8.50 38.13
C PHE A 418 32.54 -8.30 37.32
N GLU A 419 31.97 -7.10 37.32
CA GLU A 419 30.77 -6.77 36.55
C GLU A 419 30.99 -6.93 35.03
N GLU A 420 32.16 -6.52 34.52
CA GLU A 420 32.52 -6.71 33.10
C GLU A 420 32.68 -8.20 32.76
N ARG A 421 33.26 -8.97 33.64
CA ARG A 421 33.39 -10.43 33.48
C ARG A 421 32.03 -11.12 33.56
N GLN A 422 31.19 -10.73 34.52
CA GLN A 422 29.81 -11.24 34.67
C GLN A 422 28.98 -11.00 33.41
N ARG A 423 29.09 -9.83 32.74
CA ARG A 423 28.37 -9.52 31.51
C ARG A 423 28.65 -10.48 30.35
N ARG A 424 29.84 -11.08 30.31
CA ARG A 424 30.19 -12.08 29.29
C ARG A 424 29.41 -13.39 29.44
N HIS A 425 28.85 -13.61 30.62
CA HIS A 425 28.06 -14.80 30.96
C HIS A 425 26.56 -14.51 30.99
N TRP A 426 26.11 -13.31 30.59
CA TRP A 426 24.70 -12.98 30.58
C TRP A 426 23.93 -13.66 29.44
N GLY A 427 22.70 -14.07 29.75
CA GLY A 427 21.72 -14.48 28.76
C GLY A 427 20.90 -13.30 28.23
N ILE A 428 19.99 -13.57 27.29
CA ILE A 428 19.20 -12.53 26.63
C ILE A 428 18.33 -11.75 27.62
N VAL A 429 17.76 -12.42 28.65
CA VAL A 429 16.94 -11.80 29.70
C VAL A 429 17.72 -10.74 30.48
N GLN A 430 18.97 -11.05 30.85
CA GLN A 430 19.82 -10.10 31.58
C GLN A 430 20.25 -8.92 30.68
N TRP A 431 20.53 -9.16 29.40
CA TRP A 431 20.88 -8.08 28.46
C TRP A 431 19.71 -7.13 28.23
N ILE A 432 18.49 -7.62 28.01
CA ILE A 432 17.30 -6.78 27.86
C ILE A 432 17.05 -5.95 29.13
N ALA A 433 17.10 -6.59 30.30
CA ALA A 433 16.89 -5.90 31.58
C ALA A 433 17.99 -4.87 31.87
N HIS A 434 19.24 -5.14 31.48
CA HIS A 434 20.33 -4.19 31.59
C HIS A 434 20.10 -2.96 30.69
N ALA A 435 19.74 -3.18 29.43
CA ALA A 435 19.41 -2.09 28.51
C ALA A 435 18.25 -1.25 29.06
N ALA A 436 17.18 -1.89 29.57
CA ALA A 436 16.04 -1.21 30.13
C ALA A 436 16.41 -0.32 31.35
N LYS A 437 17.27 -0.81 32.24
CA LYS A 437 17.78 -0.02 33.38
C LYS A 437 18.71 1.11 32.94
N THR A 438 19.62 0.84 32.01
CA THR A 438 20.63 1.81 31.57
C THR A 438 20.00 3.02 30.90
N TYR A 439 18.99 2.79 30.08
CA TYR A 439 18.32 3.84 29.30
C TYR A 439 17.02 4.34 29.92
N ASN A 440 16.61 3.85 31.11
CA ASN A 440 15.33 4.16 31.73
C ASN A 440 14.14 3.93 30.78
N ALA A 441 14.09 2.75 30.17
CA ALA A 441 13.08 2.44 29.19
C ALA A 441 11.65 2.49 29.77
N ASP A 442 10.71 2.97 28.97
CA ASP A 442 9.27 2.96 29.29
C ASP A 442 8.63 1.63 28.90
N LYS A 443 9.10 1.04 27.79
CA LYS A 443 8.52 -0.19 27.25
C LYS A 443 9.57 -1.08 26.58
N ILE A 444 9.30 -2.39 26.66
CA ILE A 444 10.05 -3.44 25.98
C ILE A 444 9.09 -4.18 25.05
N LEU A 445 9.41 -4.21 23.75
CA LEU A 445 8.71 -5.01 22.75
C LEU A 445 9.47 -6.28 22.48
N ILE A 446 8.77 -7.40 22.45
CA ILE A 446 9.32 -8.72 22.11
C ILE A 446 8.41 -9.37 21.09
N GLU A 447 8.96 -9.94 20.03
CA GLU A 447 8.18 -10.64 19.01
C GLU A 447 7.46 -11.86 19.62
N SER A 448 6.15 -12.03 19.36
CA SER A 448 5.34 -13.11 19.93
C SER A 448 5.52 -14.44 19.17
N LYS A 449 6.75 -14.88 19.04
CA LYS A 449 7.12 -16.26 18.66
C LYS A 449 7.38 -17.08 19.94
N GLU A 450 7.44 -18.42 19.81
CA GLU A 450 7.60 -19.32 20.98
C GLU A 450 8.72 -18.87 21.94
N ASN A 451 9.87 -18.52 21.38
CA ASN A 451 11.02 -18.03 22.15
C ASN A 451 10.74 -16.68 22.83
N GLY A 452 10.12 -15.75 22.14
CA GLY A 452 9.82 -14.42 22.64
C GLY A 452 8.80 -14.43 23.77
N ILE A 453 7.79 -15.28 23.72
CA ILE A 453 6.79 -15.43 24.79
C ILE A 453 7.50 -15.85 26.08
N THR A 454 8.38 -16.85 26.02
CA THR A 454 9.12 -17.34 27.19
C THR A 454 10.03 -16.27 27.77
N VAL A 455 10.75 -15.50 26.92
CA VAL A 455 11.62 -14.39 27.37
C VAL A 455 10.79 -13.28 28.03
N ALA A 456 9.64 -12.92 27.46
CA ALA A 456 8.76 -11.88 28.02
C ALA A 456 8.21 -12.28 29.41
N ASP A 457 7.76 -13.51 29.54
CA ASP A 457 7.24 -14.03 30.82
C ASP A 457 8.34 -14.06 31.88
N GLU A 458 9.55 -14.43 31.51
CA GLU A 458 10.68 -14.48 32.42
C GLU A 458 11.12 -13.09 32.86
N ILE A 459 11.14 -12.09 31.95
CA ILE A 459 11.42 -10.70 32.33
C ILE A 459 10.34 -10.18 33.29
N LYS A 460 9.05 -10.42 33.02
CA LYS A 460 7.94 -10.03 33.91
C LYS A 460 8.07 -10.72 35.29
N ARG A 461 8.49 -11.97 35.33
CA ARG A 461 8.67 -12.74 36.55
C ARG A 461 9.83 -12.21 37.42
N LEU A 462 11.00 -11.96 36.80
CA LEU A 462 12.22 -11.58 37.51
C LEU A 462 12.26 -10.11 37.90
N TYR A 463 11.63 -9.24 37.11
CA TYR A 463 11.71 -7.78 37.27
C TYR A 463 10.34 -7.13 37.56
N LYS A 464 9.51 -7.77 38.40
CA LYS A 464 8.16 -7.31 38.76
C LYS A 464 8.07 -5.87 39.30
N ALA A 465 9.13 -5.37 39.93
CA ALA A 465 9.19 -4.04 40.51
C ALA A 465 9.79 -2.96 39.55
N ALA A 466 10.06 -3.33 38.31
CA ALA A 466 10.63 -2.42 37.34
C ALA A 466 9.56 -1.44 36.78
N SER A 467 10.01 -0.26 36.34
CA SER A 467 9.15 0.79 35.84
C SER A 467 8.68 0.58 34.38
N TRP A 468 9.34 -0.33 33.65
CA TRP A 468 9.00 -0.61 32.26
C TRP A 468 7.86 -1.63 32.11
N ASP A 469 7.10 -1.50 31.04
CA ASP A 469 6.12 -2.49 30.62
C ASP A 469 6.68 -3.42 29.52
N VAL A 470 6.23 -4.68 29.47
CA VAL A 470 6.64 -5.67 28.46
C VAL A 470 5.44 -6.05 27.60
N GLU A 471 5.52 -5.76 26.31
CA GLU A 471 4.48 -6.05 25.32
C GLU A 471 4.97 -7.09 24.30
N LEU A 472 4.14 -8.12 24.08
CA LEU A 472 4.34 -9.07 22.99
C LEU A 472 3.76 -8.52 21.71
N VAL A 473 4.58 -8.41 20.67
CA VAL A 473 4.17 -7.91 19.37
C VAL A 473 4.01 -9.08 18.39
N ASN A 474 2.80 -9.24 17.86
CA ASN A 474 2.56 -10.22 16.82
C ASN A 474 3.05 -9.66 15.47
N PRO A 475 4.01 -10.29 14.80
CA PRO A 475 4.49 -9.85 13.48
C PRO A 475 3.41 -9.96 12.39
N GLY A 476 2.34 -10.74 12.64
CA GLY A 476 1.28 -11.03 11.67
C GLY A 476 1.76 -11.97 10.56
N SER A 477 0.98 -12.06 9.50
CA SER A 477 1.31 -12.79 8.26
C SER A 477 2.12 -11.94 7.27
N VAL A 478 2.49 -10.72 7.65
CA VAL A 478 3.16 -9.75 6.76
C VAL A 478 4.62 -10.14 6.56
N ASP A 479 5.02 -10.29 5.31
CA ASP A 479 6.39 -10.56 4.88
C ASP A 479 7.38 -9.51 5.43
N LYS A 480 8.61 -9.94 5.74
CA LYS A 480 9.70 -9.06 6.21
C LYS A 480 9.93 -7.86 5.29
N VAL A 481 9.94 -8.06 3.98
CA VAL A 481 10.11 -7.01 2.96
C VAL A 481 9.00 -5.97 3.07
N ALA A 482 7.74 -6.41 3.21
CA ALA A 482 6.61 -5.51 3.38
C ALA A 482 6.68 -4.71 4.69
N ARG A 483 7.23 -5.29 5.76
CA ARG A 483 7.46 -4.60 7.03
C ARG A 483 8.48 -3.47 6.90
N VAL A 484 9.56 -3.69 6.13
CA VAL A 484 10.58 -2.65 5.86
C VAL A 484 10.00 -1.54 5.00
N TYR A 485 9.23 -1.85 3.96
CA TYR A 485 8.54 -0.83 3.17
C TYR A 485 7.57 0.00 4.00
N ALA A 486 6.87 -0.62 4.93
CA ALA A 486 5.93 0.08 5.80
C ALA A 486 6.56 1.18 6.67
N VAL A 487 7.86 1.09 6.96
CA VAL A 487 8.59 2.09 7.75
C VAL A 487 9.50 3.00 6.91
N GLN A 488 9.65 2.74 5.62
CA GLN A 488 10.56 3.48 4.75
C GLN A 488 10.31 4.99 4.77
N SER A 489 9.04 5.41 4.81
CA SER A 489 8.67 6.83 4.85
C SER A 489 9.26 7.57 6.07
N VAL A 490 9.35 6.90 7.22
CA VAL A 490 9.93 7.49 8.45
C VAL A 490 11.42 7.80 8.26
N PHE A 491 12.14 6.93 7.55
CA PHE A 491 13.55 7.13 7.21
C PHE A 491 13.72 8.24 6.16
N THR A 492 12.95 8.21 5.08
CA THR A 492 13.05 9.22 4.01
C THR A 492 12.57 10.60 4.43
N ASN A 493 11.72 10.70 5.45
CA ASN A 493 11.32 11.96 6.08
C ASN A 493 12.35 12.49 7.09
N SER A 494 13.55 11.90 7.14
CA SER A 494 14.64 12.33 8.02
C SER A 494 14.28 12.31 9.53
N GLN A 495 13.38 11.41 9.93
CA GLN A 495 12.94 11.27 11.32
C GLN A 495 13.79 10.27 12.11
N ILE A 496 14.62 9.46 11.46
CA ILE A 496 15.48 8.45 12.11
C ILE A 496 16.90 8.97 12.25
N TRP A 497 17.39 8.97 13.48
CA TRP A 497 18.71 9.44 13.87
C TRP A 497 19.55 8.34 14.46
N CYS A 498 20.84 8.37 14.25
CA CYS A 498 21.78 7.44 14.85
C CYS A 498 23.11 8.12 15.16
N PRO A 499 23.82 7.70 16.23
CA PRO A 499 25.15 8.21 16.53
C PRO A 499 26.21 7.58 15.62
N ASP A 500 27.34 8.26 15.45
CA ASP A 500 28.52 7.70 14.78
C ASP A 500 29.21 6.67 15.68
N LYS A 501 28.71 5.45 15.64
CA LYS A 501 29.22 4.29 16.41
C LYS A 501 29.25 3.05 15.53
N SER A 502 30.25 2.22 15.72
CA SER A 502 30.44 0.99 14.93
C SER A 502 29.23 0.03 14.97
N TRP A 503 28.53 -0.04 16.09
CA TRP A 503 27.33 -0.87 16.21
C TRP A 503 26.12 -0.27 15.45
N ALA A 504 26.02 1.06 15.31
CA ALA A 504 25.01 1.70 14.46
C ALA A 504 25.35 1.49 12.98
N ASP A 505 26.63 1.61 12.62
CA ASP A 505 27.14 1.30 11.28
C ASP A 505 26.84 -0.14 10.85
N HIS A 506 27.01 -1.10 11.76
CA HIS A 506 26.66 -2.49 11.51
C HIS A 506 25.16 -2.67 11.20
N LEU A 507 24.28 -2.03 11.95
CA LEU A 507 22.83 -2.07 11.70
C LEU A 507 22.46 -1.40 10.35
N MET A 508 23.04 -0.24 10.05
CA MET A 508 22.83 0.43 8.75
C MET A 508 23.26 -0.48 7.58
N THR A 509 24.37 -1.21 7.71
CA THR A 509 24.86 -2.15 6.70
C THR A 509 23.89 -3.32 6.48
N GLN A 510 23.21 -3.81 7.54
CA GLN A 510 22.17 -4.82 7.38
C GLN A 510 21.01 -4.30 6.52
N PHE A 511 20.57 -3.04 6.73
CA PHE A 511 19.54 -2.42 5.91
C PHE A 511 19.95 -2.20 4.46
N GLU A 512 21.19 -1.79 4.20
CA GLU A 512 21.72 -1.61 2.83
C GLU A 512 21.75 -2.91 2.03
N SER A 513 21.98 -4.02 2.69
CA SER A 513 22.05 -5.34 2.06
C SER A 513 20.71 -6.09 2.06
N PHE A 514 19.71 -5.61 2.81
CA PHE A 514 18.38 -6.23 2.84
C PHE A 514 17.62 -6.01 1.51
N PRO A 515 16.92 -7.01 0.94
CA PRO A 515 16.61 -8.33 1.50
C PRO A 515 17.63 -9.44 1.18
N LYS A 516 18.75 -9.14 0.58
CA LYS A 516 19.75 -10.13 0.14
C LYS A 516 20.77 -10.52 1.23
N ALA A 517 20.67 -9.89 2.41
CA ALA A 517 21.56 -10.17 3.53
C ALA A 517 21.33 -11.56 4.11
N LYS A 518 22.43 -12.21 4.54
CA LYS A 518 22.37 -13.49 5.26
C LYS A 518 21.83 -13.35 6.69
N HIS A 519 21.99 -12.18 7.29
CA HIS A 519 21.55 -11.83 8.65
C HIS A 519 20.75 -10.54 8.61
N ASP A 520 19.53 -10.58 9.07
CA ASP A 520 18.56 -9.48 9.03
C ASP A 520 17.83 -9.27 10.38
N ASP A 521 18.34 -9.85 11.46
CA ASP A 521 17.74 -9.79 12.80
C ASP A 521 17.64 -8.34 13.33
N GLY A 522 18.61 -7.48 12.99
CA GLY A 522 18.59 -6.06 13.30
C GLY A 522 17.51 -5.30 12.53
N VAL A 523 17.22 -5.72 11.31
CA VAL A 523 16.14 -5.16 10.48
C VAL A 523 14.78 -5.49 11.11
N ASP A 524 14.58 -6.73 11.58
CA ASP A 524 13.34 -7.15 12.23
C ASP A 524 13.10 -6.39 13.55
N SER A 525 14.11 -6.32 14.42
CA SER A 525 14.03 -5.54 15.67
C SER A 525 13.71 -4.06 15.43
N THR A 526 14.35 -3.45 14.41
CA THR A 526 14.12 -2.03 14.05
C THR A 526 12.74 -1.80 13.48
N THR A 527 12.32 -2.61 12.50
CA THR A 527 11.00 -2.43 11.88
C THR A 527 9.86 -2.65 12.86
N GLN A 528 10.01 -3.56 13.83
CA GLN A 528 9.07 -3.74 14.93
C GLN A 528 8.94 -2.45 15.76
N ALA A 529 10.07 -1.84 16.18
CA ALA A 529 10.06 -0.61 16.96
C ALA A 529 9.41 0.55 16.20
N ILE A 530 9.84 0.82 14.97
CA ILE A 530 9.38 1.99 14.20
C ILE A 530 7.90 1.85 13.82
N ARG A 531 7.44 0.64 13.45
CA ARG A 531 6.00 0.39 13.21
C ARG A 531 5.19 0.66 14.47
N TRP A 532 5.61 0.15 15.61
CA TRP A 532 4.93 0.33 16.89
C TRP A 532 4.81 1.81 17.26
N LEU A 533 5.89 2.59 17.10
CA LEU A 533 5.91 4.04 17.35
C LEU A 533 4.99 4.80 16.39
N ARG A 534 5.02 4.46 15.10
CA ARG A 534 4.16 5.07 14.10
C ARG A 534 2.67 4.79 14.38
N ASP A 535 2.33 3.54 14.63
CA ASP A 535 0.94 3.11 14.84
C ASP A 535 0.34 3.74 16.11
N ARG A 536 1.18 4.18 17.05
CA ARG A 536 0.79 4.92 18.26
C ARG A 536 0.99 6.44 18.16
N LYS A 537 1.25 6.96 16.96
CA LYS A 537 1.31 8.39 16.64
C LYS A 537 2.46 9.16 17.28
N PHE A 538 3.51 8.48 17.73
CA PHE A 538 4.73 9.15 18.22
C PHE A 538 5.48 9.91 17.11
N LEU A 539 5.19 9.65 15.85
CA LEU A 539 5.88 10.20 14.67
C LEU A 539 4.99 11.15 13.85
N GLU A 540 3.75 11.42 14.31
CA GLU A 540 2.85 12.39 13.69
C GLU A 540 3.13 13.79 14.24
N ARG A 541 3.12 14.81 13.38
CA ARG A 541 3.21 16.21 13.80
C ARG A 541 1.92 16.62 14.49
N GLN A 542 1.99 17.54 15.45
CA GLN A 542 0.80 18.02 16.18
C GLN A 542 -0.27 18.59 15.25
N GLU A 543 0.14 19.23 14.15
CA GLU A 543 -0.78 19.74 13.12
C GLU A 543 -1.50 18.63 12.37
N GLU A 544 -0.83 17.53 12.08
CA GLU A 544 -1.42 16.35 11.43
C GLU A 544 -2.43 15.67 12.36
N ILE A 545 -2.13 15.60 13.65
CA ILE A 545 -3.05 15.09 14.68
C ILE A 545 -4.28 16.00 14.78
N ALA A 546 -4.09 17.32 14.83
CA ALA A 546 -5.18 18.30 14.88
C ALA A 546 -6.05 18.24 13.60
N ALA A 547 -5.43 18.12 12.43
CA ALA A 547 -6.15 17.97 11.16
C ALA A 547 -6.96 16.68 11.11
N SER A 548 -6.42 15.55 11.58
CA SER A 548 -7.12 14.26 11.63
C SER A 548 -8.31 14.28 12.60
N ILE A 549 -8.20 14.98 13.74
CA ILE A 549 -9.28 15.17 14.71
C ILE A 549 -10.38 16.04 14.09
N ASN A 550 -10.03 17.12 13.39
CA ASN A 550 -10.97 18.01 12.72
C ASN A 550 -11.72 17.31 11.58
N LEU A 551 -11.05 16.46 10.79
CA LEU A 551 -11.67 15.65 9.75
C LEU A 551 -12.63 14.60 10.34
N SER A 552 -12.27 13.96 11.44
CA SER A 552 -13.14 12.99 12.12
C SER A 552 -14.34 13.67 12.81
N ALA A 553 -14.18 14.89 13.31
CA ALA A 553 -15.26 15.70 13.89
C ALA A 553 -16.22 16.27 12.82
N ALA A 554 -15.70 16.57 11.63
CA ALA A 554 -16.52 17.05 10.49
C ALA A 554 -17.37 15.93 9.87
N TRP A 555 -16.97 14.66 10.05
CA TRP A 555 -17.69 13.50 9.54
C TRP A 555 -18.60 12.88 10.62
N LYS A 556 -19.63 13.63 11.06
CA LYS A 556 -20.78 13.02 11.75
C LYS A 556 -21.79 12.58 10.71
N PRO A 557 -22.09 11.28 10.57
CA PRO A 557 -23.21 10.87 9.74
C PRO A 557 -24.47 11.56 10.25
N LYS A 558 -25.15 12.30 9.40
CA LYS A 558 -26.50 12.79 9.68
C LYS A 558 -27.40 11.56 9.78
N THR A 559 -27.56 11.01 10.97
CA THR A 559 -28.62 10.04 11.24
C THR A 559 -29.95 10.77 11.12
N LYS A 560 -30.61 10.64 9.98
CA LYS A 560 -32.06 10.81 9.95
C LYS A 560 -32.64 9.70 10.82
N ALA A 561 -33.37 10.06 11.84
CA ALA A 561 -34.23 9.12 12.58
C ALA A 561 -35.15 8.43 11.57
N VAL A 562 -35.09 7.12 11.50
CA VAL A 562 -35.84 6.31 10.51
C VAL A 562 -37.25 6.00 11.02
N TYR A 563 -37.58 6.38 12.24
CA TYR A 563 -38.92 6.18 12.82
C TYR A 563 -39.35 7.43 13.61
N ASP A 564 -40.32 8.18 13.07
CA ASP A 564 -41.29 8.91 13.87
C ASP A 564 -42.38 7.90 14.24
N VAL A 565 -42.58 7.69 15.54
CA VAL A 565 -43.73 6.98 16.08
C VAL A 565 -44.85 7.99 16.33
#